data_1069be09db6a4bb23b5d3cc89bc04a75
#
_entry.id   1069be09db6a4bb23b5d3cc89bc04a75
#
_cell.length_a   1.000
_cell.length_b   1.000
_cell.length_c   1.000
_cell.angle_alpha   90.00
_cell.angle_beta   90.00
_cell.angle_gamma   90.00
#
_symmetry.space_group_name_H-M   'P 1'
#
loop_
_entity.id
_entity.type
_entity.pdbx_description
1 polymer ?
#
loop_
_entity_poly.entity_id
_entity_poly.type
_entity_poly.pdbx_seq_one_letter_code
_entity_poly.pdbx_strand_id
1 'polypeptide(L)'
;MEILDILILGSGPAALCLASELAKQDLNIKGISTKSPNEKWENTYGIWASELEELGLESLLSHRWCKTVSFFGDGENKKGDTPTKHNYDYGLINQEAFQNELLKKCKGIEWLNETAKEIKEKNKLSEVTCFSGLKINARLVIDASGHKSNFVKRPVQNEIAQQAAYGIVGKFTSPPVNKEQFVLMDFRPNHLNNEEKLSSPSFLYAMDLGNETFFVEETSLASYPALSQENLKKRLYKRLNSKGIEVSEIFHEENCLFPMNLPLPFKKQFVLGFGGAASMVHPASGYMVGSLLRRAPLLAQKLAIFLKEPQLSSLELASKGWEILWPYELTQRHKLYQYGLRRLMSFDESRLRSFFSNFFRLSTNEWVGFLTNTLPLPKLIYVMSKMFINSPLKVKLGMLKLN
;
A
#
# COMPACT_ATOMS: atom_id res chain seq x y z
N MET A 1 15.08 16.97 -31.95
CA MET A 1 14.92 15.91 -30.93
C MET A 1 13.43 15.90 -30.59
N GLU A 2 12.80 14.73 -30.56
CA GLU A 2 11.39 14.58 -30.21
C GLU A 2 11.12 15.12 -28.80
N ILE A 3 10.00 15.80 -28.62
CA ILE A 3 9.54 16.24 -27.29
C ILE A 3 8.31 15.41 -26.93
N LEU A 4 8.39 14.67 -25.84
CA LEU A 4 7.26 13.93 -25.32
C LEU A 4 6.32 14.84 -24.52
N ASP A 5 5.04 14.53 -24.50
CA ASP A 5 4.12 15.14 -23.56
C ASP A 5 4.42 14.64 -22.14
N ILE A 6 4.57 13.31 -21.99
CA ILE A 6 4.86 12.68 -20.70
C ILE A 6 5.94 11.62 -20.85
N LEU A 7 6.89 11.61 -19.91
CA LEU A 7 7.81 10.49 -19.68
C LEU A 7 7.49 9.86 -18.31
N ILE A 8 7.23 8.55 -18.30
CA ILE A 8 6.95 7.78 -17.08
C ILE A 8 8.21 7.04 -16.65
N LEU A 9 8.59 7.16 -15.37
CA LEU A 9 9.69 6.39 -14.77
C LEU A 9 9.12 5.21 -13.98
N GLY A 10 9.56 3.97 -14.33
CA GLY A 10 9.12 2.73 -13.70
C GLY A 10 8.08 1.97 -14.54
N SER A 11 7.95 0.66 -14.27
CA SER A 11 7.04 -0.27 -14.98
C SER A 11 6.20 -1.15 -14.03
N GLY A 12 6.17 -0.79 -12.74
CA GLY A 12 5.39 -1.49 -11.72
C GLY A 12 3.90 -1.14 -11.76
N PRO A 13 3.10 -1.67 -10.81
CA PRO A 13 1.64 -1.48 -10.76
C PRO A 13 1.22 -0.02 -10.82
N ALA A 14 1.89 0.87 -10.11
CA ALA A 14 1.57 2.30 -10.13
C ALA A 14 1.79 2.91 -11.52
N ALA A 15 2.92 2.60 -12.15
CA ALA A 15 3.23 3.09 -13.50
C ALA A 15 2.20 2.61 -14.51
N LEU A 16 1.87 1.31 -14.52
CA LEU A 16 0.91 0.74 -15.47
C LEU A 16 -0.52 1.23 -15.21
N CYS A 17 -0.95 1.38 -13.94
CA CYS A 17 -2.26 1.99 -13.62
C CYS A 17 -2.40 3.39 -14.20
N LEU A 18 -1.37 4.23 -14.07
CA LEU A 18 -1.43 5.58 -14.61
C LEU A 18 -1.28 5.59 -16.13
N ALA A 19 -0.34 4.81 -16.67
CA ALA A 19 -0.10 4.70 -18.11
C ALA A 19 -1.35 4.24 -18.87
N SER A 20 -2.09 3.27 -18.33
CA SER A 20 -3.34 2.77 -18.92
C SER A 20 -4.43 3.84 -19.04
N GLU A 21 -4.46 4.82 -18.14
CA GLU A 21 -5.41 5.94 -18.18
C GLU A 21 -4.90 7.09 -19.07
N LEU A 22 -3.59 7.32 -19.08
CA LEU A 22 -2.95 8.29 -19.98
C LEU A 22 -3.04 7.85 -21.45
N ALA A 23 -2.92 6.55 -21.73
CA ALA A 23 -3.06 6.00 -23.09
C ALA A 23 -4.44 6.21 -23.72
N LYS A 24 -5.47 6.52 -22.91
CA LYS A 24 -6.81 6.91 -23.41
C LYS A 24 -6.85 8.36 -23.87
N GLN A 25 -5.80 9.12 -23.60
CA GLN A 25 -5.69 10.53 -23.98
C GLN A 25 -4.81 10.62 -25.24
N ASP A 26 -5.05 11.64 -26.04
CA ASP A 26 -4.23 11.91 -27.24
C ASP A 26 -2.92 12.62 -26.83
N LEU A 27 -1.96 11.84 -26.35
CA LEU A 27 -0.68 12.30 -25.80
C LEU A 27 0.48 11.44 -26.32
N ASN A 28 1.62 12.09 -26.59
CA ASN A 28 2.88 11.40 -26.90
C ASN A 28 3.59 10.98 -25.60
N ILE A 29 3.54 9.67 -25.30
CA ILE A 29 3.99 9.12 -24.02
C ILE A 29 5.03 8.03 -24.26
N LYS A 30 6.10 8.06 -23.45
CA LYS A 30 7.03 6.91 -23.34
C LYS A 30 7.25 6.56 -21.88
N GLY A 31 7.66 5.32 -21.63
CA GLY A 31 8.12 4.85 -20.33
C GLY A 31 9.61 4.52 -20.35
N ILE A 32 10.30 4.65 -19.23
CA ILE A 32 11.64 4.09 -19.03
C ILE A 32 11.69 3.27 -17.74
N SER A 33 12.29 2.08 -17.81
CA SER A 33 12.49 1.21 -16.66
C SER A 33 13.59 0.19 -16.96
N THR A 34 14.30 -0.29 -15.94
CA THR A 34 15.21 -1.43 -16.02
C THR A 34 14.50 -2.76 -16.16
N LYS A 35 13.26 -2.85 -15.65
CA LYS A 35 12.40 -4.04 -15.77
C LYS A 35 11.42 -3.84 -16.90
N SER A 36 11.24 -4.87 -17.72
CA SER A 36 10.17 -4.85 -18.73
C SER A 36 8.81 -4.67 -18.06
N PRO A 37 7.87 -3.90 -18.63
CA PRO A 37 6.51 -3.82 -18.12
C PRO A 37 5.76 -5.18 -18.16
N ASN A 38 6.27 -6.15 -18.94
CA ASN A 38 5.76 -7.54 -19.00
C ASN A 38 6.39 -8.45 -17.93
N GLU A 39 7.41 -7.99 -17.20
CA GLU A 39 8.03 -8.79 -16.14
C GLU A 39 7.04 -8.99 -15.01
N LYS A 40 6.88 -10.25 -14.59
CA LYS A 40 5.93 -10.63 -13.53
C LYS A 40 6.20 -9.86 -12.24
N TRP A 41 5.14 -9.33 -11.65
CA TRP A 41 5.22 -8.74 -10.31
C TRP A 41 5.38 -9.84 -9.26
N GLU A 42 6.17 -9.57 -8.25
CA GLU A 42 6.54 -10.59 -7.25
C GLU A 42 5.60 -10.60 -6.03
N ASN A 43 4.98 -9.44 -5.73
CA ASN A 43 4.22 -9.27 -4.49
C ASN A 43 2.76 -9.68 -4.61
N THR A 44 2.22 -10.24 -3.56
CA THR A 44 0.80 -10.54 -3.39
C THR A 44 0.00 -9.26 -3.13
N TYR A 45 -1.14 -9.09 -3.82
CA TYR A 45 -2.01 -7.91 -3.66
C TYR A 45 -3.39 -8.33 -3.15
N GLY A 46 -3.58 -8.15 -1.84
CA GLY A 46 -4.89 -8.27 -1.21
C GLY A 46 -5.66 -6.94 -1.30
N ILE A 47 -6.98 -7.04 -1.42
CA ILE A 47 -7.88 -5.88 -1.57
C ILE A 47 -9.27 -6.19 -0.98
N TRP A 48 -9.99 -5.21 -0.49
CA TRP A 48 -11.41 -5.39 -0.20
C TRP A 48 -12.16 -5.56 -1.54
N ALA A 49 -12.93 -6.64 -1.68
CA ALA A 49 -13.55 -7.00 -2.96
C ALA A 49 -14.39 -5.86 -3.55
N SER A 50 -15.08 -5.10 -2.70
CA SER A 50 -15.87 -3.93 -3.10
C SER A 50 -15.06 -2.86 -3.85
N GLU A 51 -13.76 -2.71 -3.57
CA GLU A 51 -12.93 -1.71 -4.26
C GLU A 51 -12.77 -2.03 -5.76
N LEU A 52 -12.79 -3.32 -6.13
CA LEU A 52 -12.78 -3.73 -7.54
C LEU A 52 -14.18 -3.79 -8.13
N GLU A 53 -15.19 -4.18 -7.34
CA GLU A 53 -16.60 -4.19 -7.76
C GLU A 53 -17.07 -2.77 -8.17
N GLU A 54 -16.76 -1.76 -7.37
CA GLU A 54 -17.06 -0.35 -7.67
C GLU A 54 -16.45 0.14 -8.99
N LEU A 55 -15.41 -0.54 -9.47
CA LEU A 55 -14.69 -0.21 -10.71
C LEU A 55 -15.05 -1.17 -11.87
N GLY A 56 -15.91 -2.17 -11.64
CA GLY A 56 -16.22 -3.21 -12.63
C GLY A 56 -15.03 -4.11 -12.96
N LEU A 57 -14.15 -4.33 -11.98
CA LEU A 57 -12.90 -5.10 -12.11
C LEU A 57 -12.89 -6.37 -11.24
N GLU A 58 -14.03 -6.80 -10.73
CA GLU A 58 -14.17 -7.99 -9.88
C GLU A 58 -13.65 -9.28 -10.52
N SER A 59 -13.69 -9.36 -11.85
CA SER A 59 -13.15 -10.50 -12.63
C SER A 59 -11.62 -10.64 -12.49
N LEU A 60 -10.92 -9.64 -11.96
CA LEU A 60 -9.49 -9.67 -11.69
C LEU A 60 -9.14 -10.30 -10.33
N LEU A 61 -10.13 -10.73 -9.54
CA LEU A 61 -9.88 -11.50 -8.33
C LEU A 61 -9.59 -12.95 -8.66
N SER A 62 -8.47 -13.48 -8.16
CA SER A 62 -8.17 -14.92 -8.19
C SER A 62 -8.90 -15.67 -7.09
N HIS A 63 -9.09 -15.03 -5.92
CA HIS A 63 -9.79 -15.58 -4.77
C HIS A 63 -10.65 -14.51 -4.11
N ARG A 64 -11.73 -14.96 -3.47
CA ARG A 64 -12.63 -14.13 -2.69
C ARG A 64 -13.07 -14.88 -1.43
N TRP A 65 -12.91 -14.26 -0.27
CA TRP A 65 -13.30 -14.83 1.02
C TRP A 65 -14.39 -14.00 1.66
N CYS A 66 -15.54 -14.63 1.91
CA CYS A 66 -16.62 -14.05 2.72
C CYS A 66 -16.43 -14.33 4.22
N LYS A 67 -15.60 -15.33 4.55
CA LYS A 67 -15.28 -15.68 5.94
C LYS A 67 -14.02 -14.94 6.42
N THR A 68 -14.10 -13.62 6.49
CA THR A 68 -13.00 -12.77 6.96
C THR A 68 -13.05 -12.60 8.46
N VAL A 69 -11.95 -12.92 9.16
CA VAL A 69 -11.86 -12.88 10.63
C VAL A 69 -10.58 -12.24 11.12
N SER A 70 -10.61 -11.77 12.38
CA SER A 70 -9.41 -11.41 13.15
C SER A 70 -9.47 -11.96 14.56
N PHE A 71 -8.29 -12.14 15.18
CA PHE A 71 -8.14 -12.61 16.55
C PHE A 71 -7.32 -11.60 17.34
N PHE A 72 -7.97 -10.92 18.30
CA PHE A 72 -7.30 -9.89 19.09
C PHE A 72 -6.90 -10.38 20.49
N GLY A 73 -7.52 -11.47 20.98
CA GLY A 73 -7.24 -12.06 22.29
C GLY A 73 -7.39 -11.04 23.43
N ASP A 74 -8.42 -11.12 24.21
CA ASP A 74 -8.74 -10.09 25.20
C ASP A 74 -7.89 -10.15 26.48
N GLY A 75 -6.74 -10.83 26.46
CA GLY A 75 -5.69 -10.81 27.51
C GLY A 75 -6.07 -11.33 28.90
N GLU A 76 -7.30 -11.20 29.33
CA GLU A 76 -7.76 -11.51 30.68
C GLU A 76 -8.80 -12.65 30.77
N ASN A 77 -9.39 -13.02 29.65
CA ASN A 77 -10.36 -14.11 29.62
C ASN A 77 -10.06 -15.11 28.52
N LYS A 78 -10.25 -16.41 28.77
CA LYS A 78 -10.18 -17.53 27.81
C LYS A 78 -11.05 -17.38 26.55
N LYS A 79 -11.72 -16.22 26.38
CA LYS A 79 -12.47 -15.79 25.19
C LYS A 79 -11.60 -15.26 24.04
N GLY A 80 -10.29 -15.10 24.25
CA GLY A 80 -9.35 -14.59 23.24
C GLY A 80 -9.26 -15.43 21.96
N ASP A 81 -9.76 -16.66 21.98
CA ASP A 81 -9.82 -17.53 20.80
C ASP A 81 -11.08 -17.34 19.94
N THR A 82 -12.05 -16.52 20.39
CA THR A 82 -13.24 -16.22 19.61
C THR A 82 -12.89 -15.20 18.52
N PRO A 83 -13.09 -15.54 17.23
CA PRO A 83 -12.76 -14.62 16.15
C PRO A 83 -13.74 -13.44 16.10
N THR A 84 -13.22 -12.25 15.82
CA THR A 84 -14.03 -11.12 15.36
C THR A 84 -14.33 -11.35 13.88
N LYS A 85 -15.61 -11.55 13.55
CA LYS A 85 -16.08 -11.70 12.16
C LYS A 85 -16.30 -10.33 11.54
N HIS A 86 -15.78 -10.11 10.34
CA HIS A 86 -15.88 -8.81 9.68
C HIS A 86 -17.11 -8.70 8.78
N ASN A 87 -17.70 -9.82 8.34
CA ASN A 87 -18.85 -9.87 7.41
C ASN A 87 -18.66 -8.96 6.19
N TYR A 88 -17.47 -8.96 5.63
CA TYR A 88 -17.07 -8.16 4.48
C TYR A 88 -16.03 -8.91 3.67
N ASP A 89 -16.23 -8.92 2.36
CA ASP A 89 -15.46 -9.77 1.48
C ASP A 89 -14.07 -9.20 1.20
N TYR A 90 -13.07 -10.05 1.37
CA TYR A 90 -11.70 -9.78 0.98
C TYR A 90 -11.32 -10.55 -0.26
N GLY A 91 -10.49 -9.96 -1.12
CA GLY A 91 -10.06 -10.56 -2.37
C GLY A 91 -8.56 -10.60 -2.53
N LEU A 92 -8.09 -11.56 -3.32
CA LEU A 92 -6.73 -11.62 -3.81
C LEU A 92 -6.74 -11.29 -5.29
N ILE A 93 -5.96 -10.31 -5.70
CA ILE A 93 -5.85 -9.92 -7.11
C ILE A 93 -5.05 -11.00 -7.86
N ASN A 94 -5.58 -11.45 -9.01
CA ASN A 94 -4.81 -12.20 -9.98
C ASN A 94 -3.80 -11.24 -10.63
N GLN A 95 -2.54 -11.32 -10.20
CA GLN A 95 -1.48 -10.41 -10.62
C GLN A 95 -1.29 -10.41 -12.13
N GLU A 96 -1.26 -11.59 -12.73
CA GLU A 96 -1.05 -11.76 -14.17
C GLU A 96 -2.22 -11.17 -14.97
N ALA A 97 -3.47 -11.50 -14.59
CA ALA A 97 -4.66 -10.95 -15.22
C ALA A 97 -4.71 -9.42 -15.09
N PHE A 98 -4.39 -8.89 -13.92
CA PHE A 98 -4.39 -7.46 -13.67
C PHE A 98 -3.30 -6.74 -14.48
N GLN A 99 -2.07 -7.27 -14.48
CA GLN A 99 -0.97 -6.73 -15.28
C GLN A 99 -1.31 -6.76 -16.78
N ASN A 100 -1.80 -7.88 -17.28
CA ASN A 100 -2.20 -8.04 -18.68
C ASN A 100 -3.33 -7.08 -19.08
N GLU A 101 -4.31 -6.86 -18.21
CA GLU A 101 -5.40 -5.90 -18.44
C GLU A 101 -4.88 -4.46 -18.55
N LEU A 102 -3.92 -4.07 -17.70
CA LEU A 102 -3.28 -2.76 -17.78
C LEU A 102 -2.42 -2.63 -19.04
N LEU A 103 -1.63 -3.66 -19.37
CA LEU A 103 -0.78 -3.65 -20.57
C LEU A 103 -1.59 -3.56 -21.86
N LYS A 104 -2.73 -4.25 -21.95
CA LYS A 104 -3.65 -4.10 -23.09
C LYS A 104 -4.09 -2.65 -23.30
N LYS A 105 -4.32 -1.91 -22.21
CA LYS A 105 -4.71 -0.50 -22.23
C LYS A 105 -3.53 0.44 -22.52
N CYS A 106 -2.29 0.01 -22.28
CA CYS A 106 -1.07 0.78 -22.56
C CYS A 106 -0.57 0.65 -24.00
N LYS A 107 -1.38 0.10 -24.94
CA LYS A 107 -0.99 -0.02 -26.35
C LYS A 107 -0.62 1.34 -26.93
N GLY A 108 0.56 1.39 -27.59
CA GLY A 108 1.12 2.64 -28.16
C GLY A 108 2.11 3.35 -27.25
N ILE A 109 2.23 2.99 -25.98
CA ILE A 109 3.30 3.50 -25.11
C ILE A 109 4.54 2.62 -25.28
N GLU A 110 5.60 3.21 -25.80
CA GLU A 110 6.92 2.57 -25.91
C GLU A 110 7.62 2.60 -24.54
N TRP A 111 8.17 1.46 -24.12
CA TRP A 111 8.97 1.34 -22.91
C TRP A 111 10.43 1.07 -23.28
N LEU A 112 11.31 2.00 -22.92
CA LEU A 112 12.75 1.88 -23.14
C LEU A 112 13.39 1.21 -21.92
N ASN A 113 14.29 0.27 -22.18
CA ASN A 113 15.12 -0.34 -21.11
C ASN A 113 16.23 0.63 -20.71
N GLU A 114 15.87 1.61 -19.91
CA GLU A 114 16.73 2.71 -19.49
C GLU A 114 16.50 3.06 -18.02
N THR A 115 17.52 3.71 -17.43
CA THR A 115 17.44 4.24 -16.07
C THR A 115 17.78 5.72 -16.09
N ALA A 116 16.90 6.54 -15.55
CA ALA A 116 17.15 7.95 -15.35
C ALA A 116 18.33 8.14 -14.36
N LYS A 117 19.33 8.91 -14.77
CA LYS A 117 20.48 9.32 -13.95
C LYS A 117 20.29 10.70 -13.37
N GLU A 118 19.78 11.61 -14.18
CA GLU A 118 19.59 13.01 -13.82
C GLU A 118 18.37 13.59 -14.54
N ILE A 119 17.66 14.49 -13.90
CA ILE A 119 16.54 15.24 -14.47
C ILE A 119 16.77 16.72 -14.20
N LYS A 120 16.75 17.54 -15.24
CA LYS A 120 16.89 19.01 -15.17
C LYS A 120 15.74 19.71 -15.85
N GLU A 121 15.30 20.82 -15.32
CA GLU A 121 14.40 21.72 -16.04
C GLU A 121 15.21 22.64 -16.95
N LYS A 122 14.88 22.65 -18.23
CA LYS A 122 15.50 23.50 -19.24
C LYS A 122 14.48 23.97 -20.25
N ASN A 123 14.38 25.27 -20.42
CA ASN A 123 13.43 25.89 -21.39
C ASN A 123 11.98 25.40 -21.19
N LYS A 124 11.50 25.35 -19.94
CA LYS A 124 10.17 24.85 -19.53
C LYS A 124 9.94 23.35 -19.74
N LEU A 125 10.94 22.61 -20.18
CA LEU A 125 10.90 21.15 -20.36
C LEU A 125 11.72 20.44 -19.29
N SER A 126 11.42 19.18 -19.05
CA SER A 126 12.30 18.27 -18.29
C SER A 126 13.23 17.55 -19.26
N GLU A 127 14.55 17.78 -19.15
CA GLU A 127 15.58 17.00 -19.82
C GLU A 127 16.02 15.86 -18.89
N VAL A 128 15.74 14.62 -19.30
CA VAL A 128 16.14 13.40 -18.59
C VAL A 128 17.38 12.85 -19.26
N THR A 129 18.45 12.68 -18.50
CA THR A 129 19.68 12.00 -18.94
C THR A 129 19.70 10.61 -18.31
N CYS A 130 19.78 9.57 -19.14
CA CYS A 130 19.90 8.18 -18.71
C CYS A 130 21.35 7.80 -18.40
N PHE A 131 21.56 6.69 -17.72
CA PHE A 131 22.92 6.16 -17.48
C PHE A 131 23.65 5.75 -18.76
N SER A 132 22.92 5.35 -19.80
CA SER A 132 23.47 5.10 -21.15
C SER A 132 23.98 6.34 -21.86
N GLY A 133 23.65 7.55 -21.36
CA GLY A 133 23.89 8.82 -22.03
C GLY A 133 22.73 9.28 -22.93
N LEU A 134 21.69 8.46 -23.11
CA LEU A 134 20.49 8.86 -23.84
C LEU A 134 19.84 10.07 -23.15
N LYS A 135 19.43 11.07 -23.95
CA LYS A 135 18.71 12.24 -23.49
C LYS A 135 17.29 12.26 -24.04
N ILE A 136 16.33 12.46 -23.16
CA ILE A 136 14.90 12.50 -23.48
C ILE A 136 14.34 13.81 -22.95
N ASN A 137 13.63 14.54 -23.81
CA ASN A 137 12.94 15.76 -23.43
C ASN A 137 11.45 15.49 -23.30
N ALA A 138 10.85 15.89 -22.19
CA ALA A 138 9.44 15.77 -21.96
C ALA A 138 8.86 17.06 -21.35
N ARG A 139 7.60 17.34 -21.64
CA ARG A 139 6.88 18.44 -20.99
C ARG A 139 6.64 18.13 -19.50
N LEU A 140 6.39 16.87 -19.18
CA LEU A 140 6.22 16.41 -17.79
C LEU A 140 6.92 15.07 -17.61
N VAL A 141 7.65 14.92 -16.51
CA VAL A 141 8.15 13.63 -16.02
C VAL A 141 7.31 13.20 -14.84
N ILE A 142 6.81 11.96 -14.90
CA ILE A 142 6.08 11.31 -13.79
C ILE A 142 6.92 10.17 -13.25
N ASP A 143 7.28 10.27 -11.98
CA ASP A 143 8.01 9.21 -11.29
C ASP A 143 7.02 8.27 -10.58
N ALA A 144 6.92 7.06 -11.12
CA ALA A 144 6.14 5.94 -10.57
C ALA A 144 7.04 4.73 -10.23
N SER A 145 8.34 4.99 -9.99
CA SER A 145 9.36 3.96 -9.70
C SER A 145 9.31 3.39 -8.29
N GLY A 146 8.34 3.83 -7.46
CA GLY A 146 8.14 3.35 -6.09
C GLY A 146 8.64 4.31 -5.02
N HIS A 147 8.67 3.84 -3.79
CA HIS A 147 8.94 4.70 -2.63
C HIS A 147 10.41 5.15 -2.48
N LYS A 148 11.34 4.50 -3.16
CA LYS A 148 12.78 4.84 -3.17
C LYS A 148 13.16 5.83 -4.28
N SER A 149 12.18 6.59 -4.81
CA SER A 149 12.44 7.61 -5.83
C SER A 149 13.50 8.62 -5.39
N ASN A 150 14.48 8.87 -6.25
CA ASN A 150 15.52 9.89 -6.07
C ASN A 150 15.12 11.25 -6.67
N PHE A 151 14.08 11.30 -7.51
CA PHE A 151 13.72 12.50 -8.26
C PHE A 151 12.58 13.28 -7.62
N VAL A 152 11.75 12.61 -6.82
CA VAL A 152 10.65 13.26 -6.10
C VAL A 152 11.15 13.76 -4.74
N LYS A 153 11.25 15.07 -4.61
CA LYS A 153 11.71 15.76 -3.39
C LYS A 153 10.59 15.85 -2.36
N ARG A 154 10.95 15.66 -1.09
CA ARG A 154 10.04 15.72 0.06
C ARG A 154 10.74 16.25 1.30
N PRO A 155 10.01 16.68 2.35
CA PRO A 155 10.62 17.04 3.63
C PRO A 155 11.48 15.90 4.18
N VAL A 156 12.61 16.26 4.78
CA VAL A 156 13.48 15.28 5.46
C VAL A 156 12.74 14.73 6.68
N GLN A 157 12.75 13.42 6.83
CA GLN A 157 12.22 12.72 7.99
C GLN A 157 13.24 11.67 8.42
N ASN A 158 13.75 11.79 9.64
CA ASN A 158 14.83 10.92 10.15
C ASN A 158 14.33 9.51 10.48
N GLU A 159 13.08 9.40 10.93
CA GLU A 159 12.49 8.12 11.34
C GLU A 159 11.39 7.70 10.34
N ILE A 160 11.80 6.91 9.36
CA ILE A 160 10.87 6.33 8.40
C ILE A 160 10.38 4.99 8.95
N ALA A 161 9.16 4.99 9.47
CA ALA A 161 8.51 3.77 9.92
C ALA A 161 8.10 2.91 8.72
N GLN A 162 8.42 1.62 8.79
CA GLN A 162 8.15 0.67 7.72
C GLN A 162 7.30 -0.48 8.23
N GLN A 163 6.39 -0.93 7.42
CA GLN A 163 5.75 -2.24 7.56
C GLN A 163 6.66 -3.28 6.91
N ALA A 164 6.90 -4.37 7.63
CA ALA A 164 7.68 -5.49 7.13
C ALA A 164 6.85 -6.76 7.27
N ALA A 165 6.98 -7.67 6.31
CA ALA A 165 6.30 -8.95 6.32
C ALA A 165 7.17 -10.04 5.71
N TYR A 166 7.03 -11.27 6.24
CA TYR A 166 7.59 -12.48 5.67
C TYR A 166 6.47 -13.51 5.50
N GLY A 167 6.27 -13.98 4.29
CA GLY A 167 5.19 -14.88 3.93
C GLY A 167 5.64 -16.12 3.17
N ILE A 168 4.83 -17.17 3.26
CA ILE A 168 4.99 -18.43 2.56
C ILE A 168 3.68 -18.80 1.88
N VAL A 169 3.75 -19.09 0.58
CA VAL A 169 2.73 -19.86 -0.13
C VAL A 169 3.19 -21.30 -0.20
N GLY A 170 2.38 -22.24 0.31
CA GLY A 170 2.80 -23.65 0.34
C GLY A 170 1.77 -24.59 0.92
N LYS A 171 2.23 -25.81 1.20
CA LYS A 171 1.47 -26.87 1.91
C LYS A 171 1.98 -27.03 3.32
N PHE A 172 1.11 -27.49 4.20
CA PHE A 172 1.37 -27.63 5.62
C PHE A 172 0.86 -28.99 6.11
N THR A 173 1.44 -29.50 7.20
CA THR A 173 1.03 -30.79 7.81
C THR A 173 -0.43 -30.82 8.27
N SER A 174 -0.95 -29.63 8.62
CA SER A 174 -2.37 -29.39 8.87
C SER A 174 -2.74 -27.95 8.49
N PRO A 175 -4.01 -27.66 8.18
CA PRO A 175 -4.45 -26.35 7.73
C PRO A 175 -4.12 -25.25 8.74
N PRO A 176 -3.36 -24.19 8.37
CA PRO A 176 -3.07 -23.07 9.25
C PRO A 176 -4.28 -22.17 9.51
N VAL A 177 -5.25 -22.20 8.60
CA VAL A 177 -6.56 -21.52 8.70
C VAL A 177 -7.68 -22.46 8.25
N ASN A 178 -8.92 -22.19 8.63
CA ASN A 178 -10.04 -23.00 8.21
C ASN A 178 -10.30 -22.88 6.70
N LYS A 179 -10.96 -23.89 6.13
CA LYS A 179 -11.33 -23.89 4.73
C LYS A 179 -12.15 -22.64 4.36
N GLU A 180 -11.79 -22.04 3.23
CA GLU A 180 -12.42 -20.83 2.69
C GLU A 180 -12.36 -19.62 3.65
N GLN A 181 -11.40 -19.60 4.56
CA GLN A 181 -11.22 -18.54 5.53
C GLN A 181 -10.06 -17.62 5.16
N PHE A 182 -10.26 -16.35 5.42
CA PHE A 182 -9.22 -15.34 5.45
C PHE A 182 -9.05 -14.79 6.87
N VAL A 183 -7.85 -14.88 7.41
CA VAL A 183 -7.45 -14.25 8.67
C VAL A 183 -6.73 -12.94 8.37
N LEU A 184 -7.42 -11.83 8.62
CA LEU A 184 -6.89 -10.49 8.38
C LEU A 184 -5.78 -10.15 9.39
N MET A 185 -6.00 -10.45 10.67
CA MET A 185 -5.04 -10.17 11.76
C MET A 185 -5.22 -11.18 12.89
N ASP A 186 -4.22 -12.02 13.12
CA ASP A 186 -4.15 -12.84 14.34
C ASP A 186 -3.03 -12.32 15.24
N PHE A 187 -3.41 -11.52 16.25
CA PHE A 187 -2.49 -10.95 17.24
C PHE A 187 -2.30 -11.83 18.48
N ARG A 188 -2.79 -13.08 18.53
CA ARG A 188 -2.61 -13.95 19.69
C ARG A 188 -1.13 -14.21 19.93
N PRO A 189 -0.61 -13.93 21.16
CA PRO A 189 0.82 -13.90 21.43
C PRO A 189 1.36 -15.20 22.01
N ASN A 190 0.62 -16.33 21.95
CA ASN A 190 0.90 -17.56 22.66
C ASN A 190 2.27 -18.19 22.31
N HIS A 191 2.78 -17.90 21.11
CA HIS A 191 4.07 -18.38 20.60
C HIS A 191 5.25 -17.47 20.99
N LEU A 192 5.00 -16.28 21.56
CA LEU A 192 6.03 -15.30 21.90
C LEU A 192 6.48 -15.46 23.36
N ASN A 193 7.78 -15.38 23.61
CA ASN A 193 8.33 -15.24 24.95
C ASN A 193 8.17 -13.80 25.49
N ASN A 194 8.56 -13.55 26.74
CA ASN A 194 8.37 -12.24 27.39
C ASN A 194 9.17 -11.13 26.69
N GLU A 195 10.37 -11.39 26.21
CA GLU A 195 11.21 -10.40 25.51
C GLU A 195 10.60 -10.05 24.14
N GLU A 196 10.11 -11.05 23.41
CA GLU A 196 9.47 -10.86 22.12
C GLU A 196 8.16 -10.06 22.22
N LYS A 197 7.42 -10.20 23.32
CA LYS A 197 6.21 -9.39 23.60
C LYS A 197 6.52 -7.93 23.88
N LEU A 198 7.74 -7.60 24.31
CA LEU A 198 8.20 -6.24 24.51
C LEU A 198 8.73 -5.57 23.23
N SER A 199 9.02 -6.36 22.22
CA SER A 199 9.46 -5.84 20.92
C SER A 199 8.28 -5.39 20.05
N SER A 200 8.56 -4.84 18.86
CA SER A 200 7.52 -4.40 17.91
C SER A 200 6.54 -5.54 17.63
N PRO A 201 5.23 -5.29 17.78
CA PRO A 201 4.21 -6.31 17.58
C PRO A 201 4.10 -6.76 16.13
N SER A 202 3.74 -8.04 15.95
CA SER A 202 3.41 -8.63 14.66
C SER A 202 2.14 -9.48 14.76
N PHE A 203 1.55 -9.79 13.63
CA PHE A 203 0.35 -10.60 13.52
C PHE A 203 0.45 -11.56 12.35
N LEU A 204 -0.31 -12.65 12.41
CA LEU A 204 -0.49 -13.52 11.26
C LEU A 204 -1.56 -12.95 10.34
N TYR A 205 -1.22 -12.87 9.05
CA TYR A 205 -2.11 -12.68 7.92
C TYR A 205 -2.12 -13.98 7.14
N ALA A 206 -3.29 -14.59 6.91
CA ALA A 206 -3.31 -15.91 6.31
C ALA A 206 -4.61 -16.22 5.58
N MET A 207 -4.50 -17.00 4.50
CA MET A 207 -5.63 -17.34 3.66
C MET A 207 -5.53 -18.75 3.09
N ASP A 208 -6.68 -19.39 2.94
CA ASP A 208 -6.83 -20.63 2.20
C ASP A 208 -6.94 -20.31 0.71
N LEU A 209 -5.99 -20.80 -0.08
CA LEU A 209 -5.96 -20.64 -1.54
C LEU A 209 -6.61 -21.82 -2.28
N GLY A 210 -7.20 -22.78 -1.55
CA GLY A 210 -7.74 -24.01 -2.11
C GLY A 210 -6.66 -25.07 -2.42
N ASN A 211 -7.10 -26.28 -2.76
CA ASN A 211 -6.21 -27.40 -3.13
C ASN A 211 -5.08 -27.63 -2.11
N GLU A 212 -5.39 -27.54 -0.81
CA GLU A 212 -4.41 -27.69 0.30
C GLU A 212 -3.25 -26.69 0.25
N THR A 213 -3.41 -25.62 -0.49
CA THR A 213 -2.44 -24.53 -0.57
C THR A 213 -2.89 -23.36 0.29
N PHE A 214 -1.97 -22.81 1.06
CA PHE A 214 -2.23 -21.66 1.92
C PHE A 214 -1.17 -20.61 1.75
N PHE A 215 -1.56 -19.35 1.94
CA PHE A 215 -0.64 -18.26 2.17
C PHE A 215 -0.66 -17.91 3.65
N VAL A 216 0.49 -17.87 4.28
CA VAL A 216 0.67 -17.45 5.66
C VAL A 216 1.79 -16.42 5.75
N GLU A 217 1.55 -15.33 6.43
CA GLU A 217 2.49 -14.22 6.53
C GLU A 217 2.52 -13.67 7.95
N GLU A 218 3.70 -13.55 8.53
CA GLU A 218 3.90 -12.79 9.77
C GLU A 218 4.25 -11.35 9.40
N THR A 219 3.35 -10.43 9.72
CA THR A 219 3.42 -9.01 9.35
C THR A 219 3.62 -8.16 10.59
N SER A 220 4.60 -7.26 10.58
CA SER A 220 4.71 -6.22 11.60
C SER A 220 3.73 -5.09 11.33
N LEU A 221 3.27 -4.40 12.37
CA LEU A 221 2.82 -3.03 12.16
C LEU A 221 4.03 -2.13 11.84
N ALA A 222 3.75 -0.92 11.34
CA ALA A 222 4.82 0.02 11.07
C ALA A 222 5.64 0.29 12.32
N SER A 223 6.96 0.19 12.20
CA SER A 223 7.91 0.46 13.28
C SER A 223 9.18 1.12 12.75
N TYR A 224 9.90 1.78 13.64
CA TYR A 224 11.24 2.29 13.39
C TYR A 224 12.16 1.93 14.58
N PRO A 225 13.25 1.19 14.31
CA PRO A 225 13.53 0.49 13.05
C PRO A 225 12.48 -0.59 12.73
N ALA A 226 12.39 -0.99 11.46
CA ALA A 226 11.52 -2.09 11.05
C ALA A 226 11.99 -3.42 11.65
N LEU A 227 11.04 -4.35 11.90
CA LEU A 227 11.42 -5.73 12.21
C LEU A 227 12.18 -6.35 11.03
N SER A 228 13.26 -7.07 11.32
CA SER A 228 14.01 -7.76 10.28
C SER A 228 13.22 -8.93 9.71
N GLN A 229 13.46 -9.25 8.45
CA GLN A 229 12.85 -10.40 7.78
C GLN A 229 13.16 -11.72 8.52
N GLU A 230 14.37 -11.85 9.06
CA GLU A 230 14.77 -13.01 9.87
C GLU A 230 13.92 -13.15 11.13
N ASN A 231 13.65 -12.04 11.84
CA ASN A 231 12.80 -12.06 13.02
C ASN A 231 11.36 -12.43 12.68
N LEU A 232 10.81 -11.91 11.57
CA LEU A 232 9.47 -12.25 11.11
C LEU A 232 9.38 -13.72 10.70
N LYS A 233 10.38 -14.23 9.97
CA LYS A 233 10.49 -15.66 9.64
C LYS A 233 10.50 -16.52 10.89
N LYS A 234 11.35 -16.21 11.87
CA LYS A 234 11.39 -16.93 13.17
C LYS A 234 10.03 -16.91 13.89
N ARG A 235 9.34 -15.77 13.91
CA ARG A 235 8.02 -15.65 14.54
C ARG A 235 6.96 -16.47 13.83
N LEU A 236 6.94 -16.46 12.49
CA LEU A 236 6.02 -17.28 11.70
C LEU A 236 6.17 -18.76 12.03
N TYR A 237 7.40 -19.29 11.99
CA TYR A 237 7.65 -20.69 12.31
C TYR A 237 7.32 -21.02 13.75
N LYS A 238 7.65 -20.18 14.73
CA LYS A 238 7.22 -20.35 16.13
C LYS A 238 5.71 -20.41 16.26
N ARG A 239 4.98 -19.52 15.55
CA ARG A 239 3.52 -19.49 15.57
C ARG A 239 2.92 -20.78 15.00
N LEU A 240 3.42 -21.25 13.87
CA LEU A 240 2.98 -22.49 13.25
C LEU A 240 3.27 -23.69 14.18
N ASN A 241 4.50 -23.81 14.67
CA ASN A 241 4.92 -24.90 15.57
C ASN A 241 4.12 -24.91 16.87
N SER A 242 3.76 -23.74 17.43
CA SER A 242 2.92 -23.66 18.64
C SER A 242 1.52 -24.25 18.46
N LYS A 243 1.09 -24.40 17.18
CA LYS A 243 -0.18 -25.03 16.79
C LYS A 243 0.03 -26.46 16.28
N GLY A 244 1.26 -27.02 16.34
CA GLY A 244 1.60 -28.34 15.79
C GLY A 244 1.58 -28.36 14.25
N ILE A 245 1.79 -27.23 13.60
CA ILE A 245 1.77 -27.09 12.14
C ILE A 245 3.21 -26.95 11.64
N GLU A 246 3.59 -27.78 10.68
CA GLU A 246 4.88 -27.70 9.99
C GLU A 246 4.68 -27.37 8.52
N VAL A 247 5.64 -26.69 7.91
CA VAL A 247 5.66 -26.41 6.48
C VAL A 247 6.11 -27.66 5.74
N SER A 248 5.25 -28.24 4.91
CA SER A 248 5.55 -29.46 4.14
C SER A 248 6.19 -29.15 2.79
N GLU A 249 5.74 -28.07 2.13
CA GLU A 249 6.24 -27.68 0.82
C GLU A 249 6.12 -26.15 0.65
N ILE A 250 7.15 -25.52 0.13
CA ILE A 250 7.16 -24.08 -0.16
C ILE A 250 7.12 -23.88 -1.68
N PHE A 251 6.08 -23.20 -2.18
CA PHE A 251 5.96 -22.82 -3.57
C PHE A 251 6.54 -21.42 -3.83
N HIS A 252 6.39 -20.51 -2.86
CA HIS A 252 6.85 -19.13 -2.95
C HIS A 252 7.12 -18.56 -1.56
N GLU A 253 8.23 -17.82 -1.42
CA GLU A 253 8.49 -16.97 -0.24
C GLU A 253 8.35 -15.51 -0.65
N GLU A 254 7.66 -14.73 0.18
CA GLU A 254 7.45 -13.31 -0.05
C GLU A 254 8.06 -12.49 1.08
N ASN A 255 8.79 -11.43 0.71
CA ASN A 255 9.37 -10.46 1.63
C ASN A 255 8.86 -9.07 1.28
N CYS A 256 8.12 -8.46 2.18
CA CYS A 256 7.63 -7.09 2.02
C CYS A 256 8.34 -6.14 2.97
N LEU A 257 8.70 -4.95 2.46
CA LEU A 257 9.22 -3.85 3.25
C LEU A 257 8.89 -2.53 2.56
N PHE A 258 8.01 -1.73 3.16
CA PHE A 258 7.63 -0.44 2.60
C PHE A 258 7.32 0.60 3.67
N PRO A 259 7.56 1.90 3.38
CA PRO A 259 7.34 2.97 4.34
C PRO A 259 5.86 3.29 4.49
N MET A 260 5.45 3.55 5.74
CA MET A 260 4.07 3.90 6.10
C MET A 260 3.88 5.39 6.41
N ASN A 261 4.97 6.09 6.74
CA ASN A 261 4.92 7.48 7.21
C ASN A 261 5.72 8.45 6.33
N LEU A 262 5.92 8.13 5.04
CA LEU A 262 6.60 9.07 4.15
C LEU A 262 5.86 10.42 4.10
N PRO A 263 6.59 11.54 4.27
CA PRO A 263 6.03 12.86 4.04
C PRO A 263 5.51 13.01 2.62
N LEU A 264 4.48 13.83 2.43
CA LEU A 264 4.03 14.18 1.08
C LEU A 264 5.16 14.88 0.31
N PRO A 265 5.29 14.63 -0.99
CA PRO A 265 6.21 15.35 -1.85
C PRO A 265 5.97 16.85 -1.81
N PHE A 266 7.01 17.65 -2.02
CA PHE A 266 6.82 19.10 -2.21
C PHE A 266 5.96 19.34 -3.46
N LYS A 267 5.03 20.30 -3.36
CA LYS A 267 4.19 20.70 -4.48
C LYS A 267 5.00 21.37 -5.61
N LYS A 268 5.96 22.23 -5.23
CA LYS A 268 6.79 22.99 -6.18
C LYS A 268 8.05 22.21 -6.55
N GLN A 269 7.93 21.36 -7.55
CA GLN A 269 9.02 20.61 -8.19
C GLN A 269 8.59 20.21 -9.61
N PHE A 270 9.56 19.97 -10.48
CA PHE A 270 9.29 19.71 -11.91
C PHE A 270 9.12 18.21 -12.24
N VAL A 271 9.16 17.33 -11.23
CA VAL A 271 8.84 15.90 -11.34
C VAL A 271 7.60 15.62 -10.52
N LEU A 272 6.60 15.02 -11.12
CA LEU A 272 5.39 14.58 -10.44
C LEU A 272 5.56 13.15 -9.94
N GLY A 273 5.38 12.90 -8.65
CA GLY A 273 5.32 11.53 -8.13
C GLY A 273 3.95 10.90 -8.36
N PHE A 274 3.93 9.55 -8.54
CA PHE A 274 2.70 8.74 -8.49
C PHE A 274 2.95 7.42 -7.75
N GLY A 275 1.95 6.88 -7.09
CA GLY A 275 2.10 5.66 -6.27
C GLY A 275 3.01 5.87 -5.06
N GLY A 276 3.94 4.97 -4.84
CA GLY A 276 4.91 5.04 -3.74
C GLY A 276 5.76 6.31 -3.75
N ALA A 277 6.15 6.79 -4.94
CA ALA A 277 6.86 8.05 -5.11
C ALA A 277 6.04 9.27 -4.67
N ALA A 278 4.72 9.19 -4.74
CA ALA A 278 3.82 10.24 -4.27
C ALA A 278 3.34 10.05 -2.82
N SER A 279 3.90 9.12 -2.05
CA SER A 279 3.43 8.78 -0.69
C SER A 279 1.97 8.32 -0.63
N MET A 280 1.52 7.57 -1.67
CA MET A 280 0.14 7.10 -1.78
C MET A 280 -0.15 5.83 -0.96
N VAL A 281 0.85 5.20 -0.35
CA VAL A 281 0.65 4.12 0.62
C VAL A 281 -0.18 4.67 1.78
N HIS A 282 -1.29 3.97 2.10
CA HIS A 282 -2.18 4.42 3.16
C HIS A 282 -1.55 4.21 4.55
N PRO A 283 -1.39 5.27 5.37
CA PRO A 283 -0.66 5.17 6.64
C PRO A 283 -1.29 4.21 7.66
N ALA A 284 -2.60 3.95 7.56
CA ALA A 284 -3.31 3.10 8.53
C ALA A 284 -3.40 1.63 8.11
N SER A 285 -3.33 1.31 6.81
CA SER A 285 -3.54 -0.05 6.31
C SER A 285 -2.44 -0.59 5.40
N GLY A 286 -1.52 0.27 4.92
CA GLY A 286 -0.55 -0.13 3.90
C GLY A 286 -1.12 -0.30 2.49
N TYR A 287 -2.44 -0.22 2.32
CA TYR A 287 -3.08 -0.40 1.02
C TYR A 287 -2.75 0.73 0.06
N MET A 288 -2.60 0.39 -1.22
CA MET A 288 -2.32 1.36 -2.26
C MET A 288 -3.10 1.10 -3.56
N VAL A 289 -3.32 -0.15 -3.94
CA VAL A 289 -3.85 -0.52 -5.26
C VAL A 289 -5.21 0.13 -5.54
N GLY A 290 -6.18 0.02 -4.63
CA GLY A 290 -7.48 0.68 -4.77
C GLY A 290 -7.35 2.20 -4.95
N SER A 291 -6.42 2.83 -4.23
CA SER A 291 -6.14 4.27 -4.38
C SER A 291 -5.51 4.60 -5.74
N LEU A 292 -4.63 3.75 -6.30
CA LEU A 292 -4.08 3.94 -7.64
C LEU A 292 -5.19 3.93 -8.68
N LEU A 293 -6.04 2.91 -8.64
CA LEU A 293 -7.14 2.73 -9.61
C LEU A 293 -8.16 3.87 -9.55
N ARG A 294 -8.51 4.36 -8.36
CA ARG A 294 -9.46 5.48 -8.22
C ARG A 294 -8.89 6.83 -8.62
N ARG A 295 -7.56 7.06 -8.51
CA ARG A 295 -6.96 8.38 -8.69
C ARG A 295 -6.31 8.57 -10.06
N ALA A 296 -5.88 7.50 -10.72
CA ALA A 296 -5.26 7.56 -12.03
C ALA A 296 -6.16 8.18 -13.12
N PRO A 297 -7.48 7.83 -13.22
CA PRO A 297 -8.34 8.39 -14.27
C PRO A 297 -8.45 9.91 -14.23
N LEU A 298 -8.74 10.47 -13.05
CA LEU A 298 -8.87 11.92 -12.90
C LEU A 298 -7.54 12.65 -13.17
N LEU A 299 -6.42 12.09 -12.68
CA LEU A 299 -5.10 12.66 -12.92
C LEU A 299 -4.79 12.68 -14.41
N ALA A 300 -4.97 11.56 -15.13
CA ALA A 300 -4.71 11.45 -16.55
C ALA A 300 -5.54 12.46 -17.37
N GLN A 301 -6.85 12.54 -17.10
CA GLN A 301 -7.76 13.48 -17.75
C GLN A 301 -7.32 14.94 -17.55
N LYS A 302 -6.97 15.31 -16.31
CA LYS A 302 -6.57 16.70 -16.00
C LYS A 302 -5.21 17.04 -16.59
N LEU A 303 -4.25 16.11 -16.57
CA LEU A 303 -2.95 16.31 -17.21
C LEU A 303 -3.11 16.52 -18.73
N ALA A 304 -3.97 15.76 -19.40
CA ALA A 304 -4.25 15.95 -20.82
C ALA A 304 -4.78 17.35 -21.13
N ILE A 305 -5.61 17.92 -20.25
CA ILE A 305 -6.09 19.30 -20.39
C ILE A 305 -4.94 20.30 -20.20
N PHE A 306 -4.14 20.16 -19.15
CA PHE A 306 -3.03 21.08 -18.87
C PHE A 306 -1.94 21.04 -19.95
N LEU A 307 -1.70 19.87 -20.54
CA LEU A 307 -0.73 19.71 -21.62
C LEU A 307 -1.13 20.40 -22.93
N LYS A 308 -2.40 20.79 -23.11
CA LYS A 308 -2.84 21.64 -24.22
C LYS A 308 -2.39 23.10 -24.09
N GLU A 309 -1.91 23.51 -22.92
CA GLU A 309 -1.42 24.85 -22.63
C GLU A 309 0.11 24.91 -22.85
N PRO A 310 0.60 25.38 -24.01
CA PRO A 310 2.03 25.30 -24.37
C PRO A 310 2.92 26.21 -23.49
N GLN A 311 2.32 27.22 -22.83
CA GLN A 311 3.05 28.13 -21.95
C GLN A 311 3.45 27.51 -20.62
N LEU A 312 2.77 26.44 -20.16
CA LEU A 312 3.07 25.82 -18.90
C LEU A 312 4.43 25.11 -18.92
N SER A 313 5.25 25.44 -17.93
CA SER A 313 6.52 24.75 -17.66
C SER A 313 6.31 23.39 -17.03
N SER A 314 7.33 22.53 -17.03
CA SER A 314 7.31 21.24 -16.34
C SER A 314 7.03 21.41 -14.84
N LEU A 315 7.54 22.47 -14.20
CA LEU A 315 7.26 22.80 -12.80
C LEU A 315 5.79 23.11 -12.56
N GLU A 316 5.17 23.88 -13.45
CA GLU A 316 3.74 24.24 -13.33
C GLU A 316 2.84 23.02 -13.58
N LEU A 317 3.16 22.20 -14.61
CA LEU A 317 2.45 20.96 -14.90
C LEU A 317 2.51 19.97 -13.73
N ALA A 318 3.70 19.75 -13.17
CA ALA A 318 3.87 18.89 -12.01
C ALA A 318 3.14 19.44 -10.77
N SER A 319 3.16 20.76 -10.55
CA SER A 319 2.44 21.40 -9.44
C SER A 319 0.93 21.25 -9.56
N LYS A 320 0.37 21.43 -10.77
CA LYS A 320 -1.05 21.20 -11.08
C LYS A 320 -1.43 19.71 -10.90
N GLY A 321 -0.58 18.77 -11.37
CA GLY A 321 -0.75 17.33 -11.15
C GLY A 321 -0.74 16.97 -9.66
N TRP A 322 0.14 17.58 -8.88
CA TRP A 322 0.19 17.40 -7.44
C TRP A 322 -1.12 17.85 -6.76
N GLU A 323 -1.72 18.98 -7.17
CA GLU A 323 -3.01 19.47 -6.64
C GLU A 323 -4.16 18.50 -6.91
N ILE A 324 -4.14 17.81 -8.06
CA ILE A 324 -5.12 16.76 -8.37
C ILE A 324 -4.92 15.53 -7.49
N LEU A 325 -3.66 15.11 -7.28
CA LEU A 325 -3.35 13.97 -6.42
C LEU A 325 -3.58 14.27 -4.94
N TRP A 326 -3.24 15.47 -4.49
CA TRP A 326 -3.27 15.87 -3.09
C TRP A 326 -4.09 17.15 -2.89
N PRO A 327 -5.40 17.14 -3.22
CA PRO A 327 -6.27 18.25 -2.87
C PRO A 327 -6.31 18.45 -1.36
N TYR A 328 -6.76 19.62 -0.91
CA TYR A 328 -6.76 20.00 0.51
C TYR A 328 -7.34 18.92 1.42
N GLU A 329 -8.48 18.36 1.07
CA GLU A 329 -9.15 17.33 1.85
C GLU A 329 -8.27 16.07 2.04
N LEU A 330 -7.66 15.56 0.96
CA LEU A 330 -6.78 14.39 1.04
C LEU A 330 -5.50 14.68 1.84
N THR A 331 -4.97 15.89 1.76
CA THR A 331 -3.81 16.29 2.57
C THR A 331 -4.15 16.34 4.06
N GLN A 332 -5.35 16.82 4.44
CA GLN A 332 -5.78 16.82 5.84
C GLN A 332 -6.05 15.39 6.36
N ARG A 333 -6.71 14.55 5.55
CA ARG A 333 -6.89 13.13 5.90
C ARG A 333 -5.54 12.42 6.11
N HIS A 334 -4.59 12.64 5.20
CA HIS A 334 -3.24 12.07 5.33
C HIS A 334 -2.57 12.50 6.64
N LYS A 335 -2.66 13.76 7.03
CA LYS A 335 -2.12 14.26 8.32
C LYS A 335 -2.76 13.56 9.52
N LEU A 336 -4.07 13.35 9.51
CA LEU A 336 -4.79 12.64 10.57
C LEU A 336 -4.36 11.17 10.67
N TYR A 337 -4.25 10.48 9.53
CA TYR A 337 -3.76 9.10 9.51
C TYR A 337 -2.30 9.00 9.99
N GLN A 338 -1.43 9.93 9.58
CA GLN A 338 -0.05 10.01 10.06
C GLN A 338 0.01 10.25 11.58
N TYR A 339 -0.87 11.10 12.11
CA TYR A 339 -0.99 11.29 13.56
C TYR A 339 -1.38 9.99 14.25
N GLY A 340 -2.42 9.30 13.76
CA GLY A 340 -2.87 8.02 14.30
C GLY A 340 -1.76 6.96 14.27
N LEU A 341 -1.04 6.85 13.16
CA LEU A 341 0.08 5.92 12.99
C LEU A 341 1.17 6.16 14.04
N ARG A 342 1.61 7.43 14.23
CA ARG A 342 2.61 7.76 15.26
C ARG A 342 2.19 7.31 16.66
N ARG A 343 0.88 7.39 16.97
CA ARG A 343 0.36 6.90 18.27
C ARG A 343 0.40 5.37 18.36
N LEU A 344 -0.04 4.68 17.33
CA LEU A 344 -0.04 3.22 17.30
C LEU A 344 1.38 2.63 17.40
N MET A 345 2.37 3.27 16.80
CA MET A 345 3.77 2.84 16.88
C MET A 345 4.34 2.85 18.31
N SER A 346 3.76 3.63 19.21
CA SER A 346 4.16 3.65 20.62
C SER A 346 3.42 2.63 21.50
N PHE A 347 2.50 1.84 20.92
CA PHE A 347 1.70 0.88 21.66
C PHE A 347 2.44 -0.44 21.82
N ASP A 348 2.37 -1.00 23.02
CA ASP A 348 2.69 -2.39 23.25
C ASP A 348 1.64 -3.33 22.63
N GLU A 349 1.94 -4.60 22.57
CA GLU A 349 1.08 -5.62 21.97
C GLU A 349 -0.33 -5.63 22.60
N SER A 350 -0.44 -5.51 23.91
CA SER A 350 -1.73 -5.51 24.63
C SER A 350 -2.59 -4.29 24.30
N ARG A 351 -1.98 -3.10 24.15
CA ARG A 351 -2.70 -1.89 23.74
C ARG A 351 -3.16 -1.98 22.29
N LEU A 352 -2.31 -2.53 21.40
CA LEU A 352 -2.68 -2.72 19.99
C LEU A 352 -3.86 -3.68 19.86
N ARG A 353 -3.85 -4.82 20.55
CA ARG A 353 -4.98 -5.75 20.55
C ARG A 353 -6.27 -5.05 21.01
N SER A 354 -6.19 -4.31 22.10
CA SER A 354 -7.33 -3.55 22.62
C SER A 354 -7.81 -2.48 21.63
N PHE A 355 -6.88 -1.81 20.95
CA PHE A 355 -7.20 -0.81 19.93
C PHE A 355 -7.94 -1.45 18.75
N PHE A 356 -7.41 -2.54 18.15
CA PHE A 356 -8.03 -3.18 17.00
C PHE A 356 -9.35 -3.88 17.36
N SER A 357 -9.45 -4.50 18.54
CA SER A 357 -10.72 -5.02 19.05
C SER A 357 -11.81 -3.93 19.12
N ASN A 358 -11.45 -2.71 19.53
CA ASN A 358 -12.38 -1.58 19.54
C ASN A 358 -12.64 -1.01 18.13
N PHE A 359 -11.61 -0.96 17.28
CA PHE A 359 -11.71 -0.47 15.90
C PHE A 359 -12.75 -1.26 15.10
N PHE A 360 -12.72 -2.58 15.15
CA PHE A 360 -13.64 -3.43 14.41
C PHE A 360 -15.06 -3.55 15.05
N ARG A 361 -15.33 -2.80 16.13
CA ARG A 361 -16.70 -2.53 16.62
C ARG A 361 -17.36 -1.36 15.90
N LEU A 362 -16.64 -0.61 15.10
CA LEU A 362 -17.22 0.38 14.19
C LEU A 362 -18.17 -0.32 13.20
N SER A 363 -19.11 0.42 12.63
CA SER A 363 -19.91 -0.11 11.53
C SER A 363 -19.04 -0.46 10.33
N THR A 364 -19.47 -1.41 9.50
CA THR A 364 -18.71 -1.87 8.33
C THR A 364 -18.29 -0.69 7.44
N ASN A 365 -19.20 0.22 7.12
CA ASN A 365 -18.89 1.38 6.30
C ASN A 365 -17.85 2.33 6.95
N GLU A 366 -17.81 2.40 8.29
CA GLU A 366 -16.85 3.24 9.00
C GLU A 366 -15.43 2.65 8.95
N TRP A 367 -15.27 1.36 9.31
CA TRP A 367 -13.94 0.78 9.33
C TRP A 367 -13.41 0.46 7.91
N VAL A 368 -14.26 0.04 6.96
CA VAL A 368 -13.86 -0.12 5.55
C VAL A 368 -13.42 1.21 4.98
N GLY A 369 -14.24 2.25 5.08
CA GLY A 369 -13.91 3.56 4.55
C GLY A 369 -12.66 4.17 5.22
N PHE A 370 -12.39 3.82 6.49
CA PHE A 370 -11.15 4.19 7.18
C PHE A 370 -9.95 3.47 6.56
N LEU A 371 -10.01 2.16 6.34
CA LEU A 371 -8.90 1.36 5.80
C LEU A 371 -8.64 1.58 4.31
N THR A 372 -9.66 1.95 3.53
CA THR A 372 -9.57 2.22 2.08
C THR A 372 -9.33 3.69 1.75
N ASN A 373 -9.26 4.58 2.79
CA ASN A 373 -9.14 6.03 2.62
C ASN A 373 -10.27 6.67 1.79
N THR A 374 -11.50 6.19 1.96
CA THR A 374 -12.67 6.71 1.23
C THR A 374 -13.58 7.60 2.09
N LEU A 375 -13.39 7.63 3.43
CA LEU A 375 -14.16 8.50 4.31
C LEU A 375 -13.90 9.99 3.98
N PRO A 376 -14.94 10.82 3.82
CA PRO A 376 -14.78 12.28 3.79
C PRO A 376 -14.16 12.79 5.10
N LEU A 377 -13.46 13.91 5.06
CA LEU A 377 -12.73 14.45 6.21
C LEU A 377 -13.60 14.62 7.47
N PRO A 378 -14.82 15.19 7.42
CA PRO A 378 -15.68 15.29 8.61
C PRO A 378 -16.04 13.92 9.19
N LYS A 379 -16.31 12.92 8.33
CA LYS A 379 -16.63 11.56 8.78
C LYS A 379 -15.42 10.87 9.37
N LEU A 380 -14.22 11.07 8.81
CA LEU A 380 -12.97 10.56 9.37
C LEU A 380 -12.73 11.09 10.79
N ILE A 381 -12.90 12.41 11.00
CA ILE A 381 -12.78 13.04 12.31
C ILE A 381 -13.79 12.44 13.29
N TYR A 382 -15.03 12.30 12.87
CA TYR A 382 -16.10 11.67 13.68
C TYR A 382 -15.71 10.23 14.07
N VAL A 383 -15.27 9.42 13.12
CA VAL A 383 -14.88 8.01 13.36
C VAL A 383 -13.70 7.93 14.33
N MET A 384 -12.68 8.77 14.15
CA MET A 384 -11.52 8.82 15.07
C MET A 384 -11.95 9.26 16.48
N SER A 385 -12.84 10.23 16.60
CA SER A 385 -13.40 10.68 17.90
C SER A 385 -14.23 9.58 18.57
N LYS A 386 -15.08 8.90 17.80
CA LYS A 386 -15.88 7.75 18.27
C LYS A 386 -15.00 6.62 18.78
N MET A 387 -13.93 6.29 18.04
CA MET A 387 -12.93 5.32 18.47
C MET A 387 -12.28 5.72 19.79
N PHE A 388 -11.83 6.97 19.89
CA PHE A 388 -11.21 7.48 21.12
C PHE A 388 -12.18 7.39 22.32
N ILE A 389 -13.43 7.86 22.16
CA ILE A 389 -14.42 7.85 23.24
C ILE A 389 -14.71 6.43 23.73
N ASN A 390 -14.80 5.47 22.81
CA ASN A 390 -15.15 4.06 23.12
C ASN A 390 -13.93 3.20 23.52
N SER A 391 -12.72 3.72 23.40
CA SER A 391 -11.51 2.97 23.73
C SER A 391 -11.35 2.81 25.25
N PRO A 392 -10.74 1.69 25.72
CA PRO A 392 -10.33 1.54 27.11
C PRO A 392 -9.35 2.65 27.56
N LEU A 393 -9.33 2.93 28.85
CA LEU A 393 -8.49 4.03 29.41
C LEU A 393 -7.02 3.91 29.01
N LYS A 394 -6.45 2.70 29.03
CA LYS A 394 -5.06 2.45 28.61
C LYS A 394 -4.76 2.86 27.16
N VAL A 395 -5.74 2.68 26.28
CA VAL A 395 -5.64 3.08 24.86
C VAL A 395 -5.78 4.59 24.74
N LYS A 396 -6.75 5.21 25.43
CA LYS A 396 -6.94 6.67 25.46
C LYS A 396 -5.69 7.39 25.91
N LEU A 397 -5.09 6.95 27.01
CA LEU A 397 -3.85 7.52 27.51
C LEU A 397 -2.68 7.40 26.50
N GLY A 398 -2.58 6.28 25.80
CA GLY A 398 -1.58 6.11 24.75
C GLY A 398 -1.83 7.06 23.55
N MET A 399 -3.08 7.27 23.18
CA MET A 399 -3.45 8.19 22.08
C MET A 399 -3.20 9.68 22.42
N LEU A 400 -3.29 10.05 23.69
CA LEU A 400 -3.09 11.43 24.17
C LEU A 400 -1.64 11.75 24.51
N LYS A 401 -0.76 10.75 24.65
CA LYS A 401 0.63 10.98 25.04
C LYS A 401 1.29 11.96 24.05
N LEU A 402 1.46 13.20 24.50
CA LEU A 402 2.31 14.18 23.84
C LEU A 402 3.75 13.78 24.14
N ASN A 403 4.57 13.52 23.14
CA ASN A 403 6.00 13.40 23.29
C ASN A 403 6.61 14.80 23.36
#